data_0b33e64f8afe3019aae2b3c2b4c8a6d4
#
_entry.id   0b33e64f8afe3019aae2b3c2b4c8a6d4
#
_cell.length_a   1.000
_cell.length_b   1.000
_cell.length_c   1.000
_cell.angle_alpha   90.00
_cell.angle_beta   90.00
_cell.angle_gamma   90.00
#
_symmetry.space_group_name_H-M   'P 1'
#
loop_
_entity.id
_entity.type
_entity.pdbx_description
1 polymer ?
#
loop_
_entity_poly.entity_id
_entity_poly.type
_entity_poly.pdbx_seq_one_letter_code
_entity_poly.pdbx_strand_id
1 'polypeptide(L)'
;MIEMGAPTMALDAGPWRAGVVLDFARSELFDRTFREGMELVEETAAYLDGPGRQESKLLNRHAALGYASESMRLTTRLMQVASWLLVQRAVREGDMEPQAACDARYRLAREALAARTEIDSRTVLPIGLSDLLVRSERLYERVMHLDRRMYVDVDETEQPHPVLSQMEKLQAAFGR
;
A
#
# COMPACT_ATOMS: atom_id res chain seq x y z
N MET A 1 -12.60 -14.30 -41.12
CA MET A 1 -11.91 -14.96 -40.04
C MET A 1 -11.96 -13.98 -38.87
N ILE A 2 -12.92 -14.15 -37.97
CA ILE A 2 -13.21 -13.22 -36.86
C ILE A 2 -12.56 -13.87 -35.63
N GLU A 3 -11.44 -13.30 -35.19
CA GLU A 3 -10.87 -13.65 -33.88
C GLU A 3 -11.75 -13.04 -32.79
N MET A 4 -12.52 -13.88 -32.17
CA MET A 4 -13.22 -13.57 -30.92
C MET A 4 -12.16 -13.48 -29.82
N GLY A 5 -11.81 -12.25 -29.44
CA GLY A 5 -11.05 -11.98 -28.22
C GLY A 5 -11.80 -12.58 -27.02
N ALA A 6 -11.15 -13.48 -26.31
CA ALA A 6 -11.65 -14.02 -25.06
C ALA A 6 -11.90 -12.88 -24.06
N PRO A 7 -13.03 -12.87 -23.35
CA PRO A 7 -13.24 -11.90 -22.27
C PRO A 7 -12.22 -12.23 -21.18
N THR A 8 -11.36 -11.26 -20.87
CA THR A 8 -10.57 -11.26 -19.65
C THR A 8 -11.54 -11.41 -18.49
N MET A 9 -11.58 -12.58 -17.86
CA MET A 9 -12.32 -12.78 -16.62
C MET A 9 -11.74 -11.81 -15.58
N ALA A 10 -12.40 -10.67 -15.41
CA ALA A 10 -12.28 -9.92 -14.17
C ALA A 10 -12.71 -10.89 -13.07
N LEU A 11 -11.81 -11.26 -12.18
CA LEU A 11 -12.11 -12.02 -10.98
C LEU A 11 -13.17 -11.21 -10.24
N ASP A 12 -14.40 -11.71 -10.28
CA ASP A 12 -15.55 -11.07 -9.66
C ASP A 12 -15.27 -10.97 -8.16
N ALA A 13 -14.95 -9.78 -7.72
CA ALA A 13 -14.74 -9.49 -6.31
C ALA A 13 -16.10 -9.72 -5.63
N GLY A 14 -16.28 -10.87 -5.01
CA GLY A 14 -17.55 -11.26 -4.41
C GLY A 14 -18.13 -10.19 -3.48
N PRO A 15 -19.44 -10.15 -3.26
CA PRO A 15 -20.13 -9.08 -2.51
C PRO A 15 -19.58 -8.87 -1.09
N TRP A 16 -18.93 -9.86 -0.50
CA TRP A 16 -18.31 -9.76 0.81
C TRP A 16 -17.05 -8.85 0.81
N ARG A 17 -16.27 -8.75 -0.29
CA ARG A 17 -15.12 -7.84 -0.40
C ARG A 17 -15.58 -6.38 -0.36
N ALA A 18 -16.65 -6.05 -1.02
CA ALA A 18 -17.27 -4.74 -0.95
C ALA A 18 -17.66 -4.37 0.49
N GLY A 19 -18.18 -5.32 1.28
CA GLY A 19 -18.45 -5.15 2.70
C GLY A 19 -17.20 -4.85 3.51
N VAL A 20 -16.12 -5.61 3.33
CA VAL A 20 -14.84 -5.39 4.03
C VAL A 20 -14.24 -4.01 3.71
N VAL A 21 -14.29 -3.59 2.44
CA VAL A 21 -13.82 -2.26 2.03
C VAL A 21 -14.64 -1.15 2.69
N LEU A 22 -15.96 -1.29 2.72
CA LEU A 22 -16.85 -0.31 3.35
C LEU A 22 -16.65 -0.23 4.86
N ASP A 23 -16.52 -1.38 5.53
CA ASP A 23 -16.27 -1.45 6.98
C ASP A 23 -14.94 -0.81 7.35
N PHE A 24 -13.89 -1.09 6.57
CA PHE A 24 -12.60 -0.43 6.75
C PHE A 24 -12.70 1.09 6.54
N ALA A 25 -13.33 1.53 5.44
CA ALA A 25 -13.46 2.95 5.12
C ALA A 25 -14.20 3.74 6.21
N ARG A 26 -15.09 3.09 6.98
CA ARG A 26 -15.83 3.67 8.12
C ARG A 26 -15.13 3.52 9.46
N SER A 27 -13.99 2.82 9.51
CA SER A 27 -13.30 2.51 10.76
C SER A 27 -12.48 3.70 11.28
N GLU A 28 -12.26 3.73 12.61
CA GLU A 28 -11.32 4.66 13.24
C GLU A 28 -9.87 4.41 12.79
N LEU A 29 -9.54 3.18 12.41
CA LEU A 29 -8.23 2.85 11.86
C LEU A 29 -7.99 3.59 10.55
N PHE A 30 -9.00 3.66 9.68
CA PHE A 30 -8.92 4.46 8.47
C PHE A 30 -8.71 5.94 8.79
N ASP A 31 -9.47 6.52 9.72
CA ASP A 31 -9.34 7.93 10.09
C ASP A 31 -7.92 8.29 10.56
N ARG A 32 -7.33 7.44 11.38
CA ARG A 32 -5.95 7.62 11.85
C ARG A 32 -4.94 7.50 10.73
N THR A 33 -5.07 6.47 9.90
CA THR A 33 -4.14 6.21 8.79
C THR A 33 -4.24 7.32 7.74
N PHE A 34 -5.44 7.80 7.44
CA PHE A 34 -5.68 8.90 6.51
C PHE A 34 -5.04 10.20 7.00
N ARG A 35 -5.27 10.56 8.26
CA ARG A 35 -4.68 11.75 8.86
C ARG A 35 -3.17 11.71 8.83
N GLU A 36 -2.57 10.62 9.32
CA GLU A 36 -1.11 10.43 9.30
C GLU A 36 -0.55 10.50 7.88
N GLY A 37 -1.22 9.89 6.90
CA GLY A 37 -0.80 9.92 5.50
C GLY A 37 -0.81 11.32 4.91
N MET A 38 -1.87 12.09 5.13
CA MET A 38 -1.98 13.46 4.62
C MET A 38 -1.00 14.41 5.30
N GLU A 39 -0.83 14.30 6.63
CA GLU A 39 0.18 15.07 7.38
C GLU A 39 1.60 14.79 6.84
N LEU A 40 1.93 13.54 6.57
CA LEU A 40 3.24 13.18 6.03
C LEU A 40 3.46 13.69 4.60
N VAL A 41 2.42 13.72 3.77
CA VAL A 41 2.46 14.34 2.42
C VAL A 41 2.74 15.84 2.53
N GLU A 42 2.02 16.55 3.38
CA GLU A 42 2.19 18.00 3.58
C GLU A 42 3.58 18.32 4.13
N GLU A 43 4.02 17.59 5.15
CA GLU A 43 5.35 17.78 5.74
C GLU A 43 6.47 17.51 4.72
N THR A 44 6.32 16.47 3.90
CA THR A 44 7.29 16.15 2.84
C THR A 44 7.36 17.25 1.79
N ALA A 45 6.21 17.76 1.34
CA ALA A 45 6.16 18.87 0.39
C ALA A 45 6.83 20.13 0.97
N ALA A 46 6.51 20.48 2.21
CA ALA A 46 7.11 21.62 2.89
C ALA A 46 8.63 21.47 3.06
N TYR A 47 9.10 20.26 3.41
CA TYR A 47 10.53 19.97 3.54
C TYR A 47 11.27 20.09 2.19
N LEU A 48 10.76 19.46 1.14
CA LEU A 48 11.40 19.45 -0.17
C LEU A 48 11.44 20.83 -0.85
N ASP A 49 10.42 21.66 -0.64
CA ASP A 49 10.38 23.04 -1.15
C ASP A 49 11.14 24.04 -0.27
N GLY A 50 11.35 23.73 0.98
CA GLY A 50 11.98 24.57 1.99
C GLY A 50 13.38 24.12 2.40
N PRO A 51 13.52 23.58 3.65
CA PRO A 51 14.82 23.23 4.21
C PRO A 51 15.60 22.24 3.36
N GLY A 52 14.96 21.18 2.87
CA GLY A 52 15.60 20.17 2.06
C GLY A 52 16.20 20.70 0.76
N ARG A 53 15.53 21.68 0.14
CA ARG A 53 16.05 22.36 -1.05
C ARG A 53 17.33 23.17 -0.75
N GLN A 54 17.44 23.72 0.45
CA GLN A 54 18.67 24.44 0.85
C GLN A 54 19.78 23.46 1.19
N GLU A 55 19.47 22.41 1.95
CA GLU A 55 20.42 21.37 2.32
C GLU A 55 21.00 20.67 1.08
N SER A 56 20.18 20.39 0.07
CA SER A 56 20.62 19.72 -1.16
C SER A 56 21.69 20.50 -1.94
N LYS A 57 21.69 21.84 -1.85
CA LYS A 57 22.69 22.68 -2.51
C LYS A 57 24.09 22.61 -1.84
N LEU A 58 24.14 22.16 -0.61
CA LEU A 58 25.39 22.02 0.17
C LEU A 58 26.03 20.64 0.01
N LEU A 59 25.33 19.71 -0.65
CA LEU A 59 25.81 18.35 -0.85
C LEU A 59 26.86 18.30 -1.96
N ASN A 60 27.83 17.38 -1.80
CA ASN A 60 28.72 17.03 -2.91
C ASN A 60 27.91 16.31 -4.02
N ARG A 61 28.52 16.19 -5.21
CA ARG A 61 27.84 15.61 -6.39
C ARG A 61 27.23 14.22 -6.14
N HIS A 62 27.94 13.35 -5.44
CA HIS A 62 27.48 12.00 -5.15
C HIS A 62 26.27 12.01 -4.19
N ALA A 63 26.36 12.75 -3.09
CA ALA A 63 25.27 12.91 -2.13
C ALA A 63 24.06 13.63 -2.75
N ALA A 64 24.27 14.59 -3.65
CA ALA A 64 23.19 15.28 -4.35
C ALA A 64 22.39 14.32 -5.29
N LEU A 65 23.07 13.39 -5.96
CA LEU A 65 22.40 12.35 -6.75
C LEU A 65 21.59 11.39 -5.86
N GLY A 66 22.16 10.98 -4.73
CA GLY A 66 21.45 10.18 -3.72
C GLY A 66 20.22 10.91 -3.17
N TYR A 67 20.37 12.19 -2.83
CA TYR A 67 19.25 13.04 -2.38
C TYR A 67 18.13 13.10 -3.42
N ALA A 68 18.46 13.36 -4.69
CA ALA A 68 17.48 13.43 -5.77
C ALA A 68 16.73 12.08 -5.96
N SER A 69 17.46 10.96 -5.99
CA SER A 69 16.90 9.63 -6.12
C SER A 69 15.95 9.29 -4.96
N GLU A 70 16.36 9.54 -3.72
CA GLU A 70 15.54 9.23 -2.55
C GLU A 70 14.35 10.18 -2.39
N SER A 71 14.49 11.44 -2.77
CA SER A 71 13.35 12.38 -2.82
C SER A 71 12.29 11.94 -3.82
N MET A 72 12.70 11.46 -4.99
CA MET A 72 11.76 10.90 -5.98
C MET A 72 11.07 9.64 -5.47
N ARG A 73 11.83 8.75 -4.81
CA ARG A 73 11.29 7.53 -4.20
C ARG A 73 10.28 7.84 -3.10
N LEU A 74 10.61 8.77 -2.22
CA LEU A 74 9.72 9.27 -1.16
C LEU A 74 8.42 9.81 -1.75
N THR A 75 8.51 10.68 -2.74
CA THR A 75 7.35 11.29 -3.40
C THR A 75 6.47 10.23 -4.06
N THR A 76 7.06 9.31 -4.83
CA THR A 76 6.31 8.22 -5.49
C THR A 76 5.59 7.34 -4.48
N ARG A 77 6.26 6.97 -3.39
CA ARG A 77 5.68 6.16 -2.30
C ARG A 77 4.48 6.86 -1.66
N LEU A 78 4.63 8.13 -1.32
CA LEU A 78 3.55 8.91 -0.72
C LEU A 78 2.39 9.15 -1.67
N MET A 79 2.64 9.36 -2.97
CA MET A 79 1.58 9.45 -3.97
C MET A 79 0.76 8.16 -4.06
N GLN A 80 1.40 7.01 -4.03
CA GLN A 80 0.70 5.71 -4.04
C GLN A 80 -0.16 5.52 -2.79
N VAL A 81 0.39 5.81 -1.61
CA VAL A 81 -0.36 5.74 -0.35
C VAL A 81 -1.53 6.72 -0.35
N ALA A 82 -1.31 7.97 -0.76
CA ALA A 82 -2.35 8.99 -0.83
C ALA A 82 -3.46 8.60 -1.80
N SER A 83 -3.13 8.09 -2.98
CA SER A 83 -4.11 7.61 -3.95
C SER A 83 -4.96 6.48 -3.41
N TRP A 84 -4.35 5.51 -2.73
CA TRP A 84 -5.06 4.41 -2.08
C TRP A 84 -6.01 4.91 -0.98
N LEU A 85 -5.53 5.81 -0.12
CA LEU A 85 -6.34 6.41 0.95
C LEU A 85 -7.51 7.23 0.41
N LEU A 86 -7.31 7.96 -0.69
CA LEU A 86 -8.37 8.75 -1.33
C LEU A 86 -9.47 7.86 -1.93
N VAL A 87 -9.15 6.69 -2.46
CA VAL A 87 -10.15 5.71 -2.91
C VAL A 87 -11.00 5.23 -1.73
N GLN A 88 -10.39 4.90 -0.60
CA GLN A 88 -11.13 4.50 0.61
C GLN A 88 -12.02 5.64 1.13
N ARG A 89 -11.54 6.87 1.06
CA ARG A 89 -12.32 8.05 1.42
C ARG A 89 -13.53 8.24 0.50
N ALA A 90 -13.35 8.08 -0.82
CA ALA A 90 -14.45 8.16 -1.77
C ALA A 90 -15.55 7.12 -1.51
N VAL A 91 -15.17 5.91 -1.09
CA VAL A 91 -16.13 4.88 -0.65
C VAL A 91 -16.88 5.33 0.61
N ARG A 92 -16.18 5.88 1.58
CA ARG A 92 -16.79 6.38 2.83
C ARG A 92 -17.80 7.48 2.59
N GLU A 93 -17.48 8.43 1.70
CA GLU A 93 -18.31 9.58 1.37
C GLU A 93 -19.45 9.23 0.40
N GLY A 94 -19.44 8.03 -0.16
CA GLY A 94 -20.46 7.56 -1.12
C GLY A 94 -20.21 8.01 -2.56
N ASP A 95 -19.04 8.61 -2.84
CA ASP A 95 -18.64 9.05 -4.17
C ASP A 95 -18.16 7.88 -5.05
N MET A 96 -17.84 6.75 -4.43
CA MET A 96 -17.44 5.52 -5.10
C MET A 96 -18.16 4.32 -4.50
N GLU A 97 -18.73 3.47 -5.35
CA GLU A 97 -19.30 2.21 -4.93
C GLU A 97 -18.23 1.26 -4.37
N PRO A 98 -18.46 0.58 -3.23
CA PRO A 98 -17.48 -0.33 -2.63
C PRO A 98 -17.00 -1.42 -3.59
N GLN A 99 -17.89 -1.91 -4.47
CA GLN A 99 -17.56 -2.89 -5.50
C GLN A 99 -16.57 -2.33 -6.53
N ALA A 100 -16.72 -1.07 -6.93
CA ALA A 100 -15.80 -0.41 -7.86
C ALA A 100 -14.40 -0.23 -7.25
N ALA A 101 -14.32 0.02 -5.94
CA ALA A 101 -13.05 0.15 -5.22
C ALA A 101 -12.26 -1.17 -5.14
N CYS A 102 -12.89 -2.31 -5.39
CA CYS A 102 -12.25 -3.62 -5.44
C CYS A 102 -11.47 -3.88 -6.74
N ASP A 103 -11.56 -2.99 -7.74
CA ASP A 103 -10.81 -3.13 -8.99
C ASP A 103 -9.30 -3.10 -8.75
N ALA A 104 -8.56 -3.97 -9.45
CA ALA A 104 -7.11 -4.12 -9.32
C ALA A 104 -6.33 -2.81 -9.55
N ARG A 105 -6.85 -1.89 -10.38
CA ARG A 105 -6.23 -0.58 -10.65
C ARG A 105 -6.16 0.34 -9.42
N TYR A 106 -7.01 0.13 -8.42
CA TYR A 106 -7.04 0.91 -7.17
C TYR A 106 -6.20 0.29 -6.05
N ARG A 107 -5.62 -0.86 -6.31
CA ARG A 107 -4.75 -1.53 -5.35
C ARG A 107 -3.39 -0.87 -5.28
N LEU A 108 -2.72 -1.05 -4.15
CA LEU A 108 -1.38 -0.54 -3.95
C LEU A 108 -0.39 -1.23 -4.91
N ALA A 109 0.30 -0.46 -5.76
CA ALA A 109 1.26 -0.98 -6.71
C ALA A 109 2.53 -1.45 -5.99
N ARG A 110 2.86 -2.74 -6.12
CA ARG A 110 4.02 -3.36 -5.46
C ARG A 110 5.34 -3.15 -6.20
N GLU A 111 5.28 -3.02 -7.52
CA GLU A 111 6.47 -3.11 -8.39
C GLU A 111 7.29 -1.82 -8.44
N ALA A 112 6.65 -0.66 -8.33
CA ALA A 112 7.31 0.64 -8.48
C ALA A 112 8.36 0.95 -7.38
N LEU A 113 8.32 0.23 -6.24
CA LEU A 113 9.22 0.45 -5.10
C LEU A 113 10.27 -0.65 -4.92
N ALA A 114 10.17 -1.75 -5.66
CA ALA A 114 11.12 -2.85 -5.62
C ALA A 114 12.47 -2.52 -6.28
N ALA A 115 12.54 -1.52 -7.13
CA ALA A 115 13.78 -1.00 -7.68
C ALA A 115 14.55 -0.25 -6.57
N ARG A 116 15.14 -1.00 -5.64
CA ARG A 116 16.20 -0.47 -4.77
C ARG A 116 17.36 -0.10 -5.69
N THR A 117 17.50 1.18 -5.97
CA THR A 117 18.82 1.70 -6.30
C THR A 117 19.65 1.44 -5.05
N GLU A 118 20.66 0.57 -5.13
CA GLU A 118 21.63 0.41 -4.06
C GLU A 118 22.32 1.76 -3.88
N ILE A 119 21.78 2.58 -2.97
CA ILE A 119 22.49 3.74 -2.52
C ILE A 119 23.64 3.18 -1.73
N ASP A 120 24.86 3.48 -2.18
CA ASP A 120 26.06 3.17 -1.44
C ASP A 120 25.82 3.60 0.01
N SER A 121 26.02 2.68 0.96
CA SER A 121 25.87 2.91 2.40
C SER A 121 26.73 4.07 2.93
N ARG A 122 27.60 4.62 2.08
CA ARG A 122 28.44 5.81 2.34
C ARG A 122 27.74 7.13 2.00
N THR A 123 26.57 7.11 1.36
CA THR A 123 25.86 8.34 1.03
C THR A 123 25.20 8.90 2.28
N VAL A 124 25.75 9.99 2.79
CA VAL A 124 25.15 10.71 3.92
C VAL A 124 24.03 11.61 3.38
N LEU A 125 22.80 11.25 3.69
CA LEU A 125 21.63 12.07 3.38
C LEU A 125 21.34 13.05 4.52
N PRO A 126 20.70 14.19 4.24
CA PRO A 126 20.18 15.08 5.27
C PRO A 126 19.26 14.35 6.25
N ILE A 127 19.35 14.69 7.52
CA ILE A 127 18.59 14.04 8.60
C ILE A 127 17.09 14.16 8.35
N GLY A 128 16.61 15.32 7.89
CA GLY A 128 15.20 15.54 7.58
C GLY A 128 14.68 14.61 6.48
N LEU A 129 15.47 14.42 5.40
CA LEU A 129 15.10 13.46 4.35
C LEU A 129 15.09 12.02 4.88
N SER A 130 16.09 11.65 5.66
CA SER A 130 16.20 10.30 6.22
C SER A 130 15.02 9.95 7.15
N ASP A 131 14.58 10.90 7.99
CA ASP A 131 13.40 10.73 8.84
C ASP A 131 12.11 10.52 8.02
N LEU A 132 11.88 11.36 7.02
CA LEU A 132 10.73 11.26 6.13
C LEU A 132 10.71 9.92 5.37
N LEU A 133 11.87 9.45 4.91
CA LEU A 133 12.02 8.15 4.26
C LEU A 133 11.58 7.00 5.17
N VAL A 134 12.08 6.97 6.40
CA VAL A 134 11.74 5.92 7.38
C VAL A 134 10.24 5.94 7.72
N ARG A 135 9.67 7.13 7.95
CA ARG A 135 8.26 7.27 8.29
C ARG A 135 7.36 6.87 7.12
N SER A 136 7.71 7.27 5.91
CA SER A 136 6.97 6.90 4.70
C SER A 136 7.01 5.40 4.41
N GLU A 137 8.15 4.74 4.69
CA GLU A 137 8.29 3.30 4.54
C GLU A 137 7.38 2.54 5.51
N ARG A 138 7.37 2.92 6.78
CA ARG A 138 6.48 2.34 7.80
C ARG A 138 5.00 2.52 7.46
N LEU A 139 4.63 3.70 6.97
CA LEU A 139 3.26 3.97 6.54
C LEU A 139 2.89 3.10 5.33
N TYR A 140 3.77 3.02 4.32
CA TYR A 140 3.56 2.21 3.13
C TYR A 140 3.41 0.72 3.46
N GLU A 141 4.27 0.16 4.31
CA GLU A 141 4.20 -1.24 4.75
C GLU A 141 2.86 -1.53 5.46
N ARG A 142 2.42 -0.61 6.31
CA ARG A 142 1.14 -0.74 7.01
C ARG A 142 -0.04 -0.70 6.04
N VAL A 143 -0.05 0.24 5.09
CA VAL A 143 -1.09 0.33 4.06
C VAL A 143 -1.06 -0.89 3.14
N MET A 144 0.11 -1.37 2.77
CA MET A 144 0.27 -2.59 1.99
C MET A 144 -0.28 -3.83 2.72
N HIS A 145 -0.08 -3.90 4.03
CA HIS A 145 -0.66 -4.96 4.85
C HIS A 145 -2.20 -4.88 4.90
N LEU A 146 -2.75 -3.68 5.04
CA LEU A 146 -4.20 -3.45 4.98
C LEU A 146 -4.76 -3.83 3.60
N ASP A 147 -4.12 -3.40 2.51
CA ASP A 147 -4.50 -3.74 1.14
C ASP A 147 -4.55 -5.26 0.93
N ARG A 148 -3.51 -5.98 1.39
CA ARG A 148 -3.48 -7.44 1.32
C ARG A 148 -4.65 -8.07 2.06
N ARG A 149 -4.88 -7.70 3.29
CA ARG A 149 -5.96 -8.26 4.12
C ARG A 149 -7.34 -8.02 3.51
N MET A 150 -7.56 -6.87 2.89
CA MET A 150 -8.85 -6.59 2.26
C MET A 150 -9.07 -7.35 0.95
N TYR A 151 -8.01 -7.70 0.22
CA TYR A 151 -8.14 -8.19 -1.15
C TYR A 151 -7.57 -9.60 -1.41
N VAL A 152 -6.68 -10.10 -0.57
CA VAL A 152 -5.94 -11.36 -0.81
C VAL A 152 -6.26 -12.45 0.21
N ASP A 153 -6.51 -12.12 1.48
CA ASP A 153 -6.58 -13.10 2.58
C ASP A 153 -7.79 -14.06 2.53
N VAL A 154 -8.57 -14.07 1.45
CA VAL A 154 -9.70 -14.99 1.30
C VAL A 154 -9.40 -16.17 0.40
N ASP A 155 -8.43 -16.06 -0.49
CA ASP A 155 -7.99 -17.22 -1.27
C ASP A 155 -7.23 -18.26 -0.43
N GLU A 156 -6.69 -17.86 0.75
CA GLU A 156 -6.02 -18.78 1.69
C GLU A 156 -6.99 -19.44 2.70
N THR A 157 -8.20 -18.90 2.89
CA THR A 157 -9.20 -19.48 3.81
C THR A 157 -10.07 -20.56 3.19
N GLU A 158 -10.01 -20.79 1.88
CA GLU A 158 -10.62 -21.96 1.24
C GLU A 158 -9.74 -23.22 1.27
N GLN A 159 -8.51 -23.14 1.75
CA GLN A 159 -7.80 -24.36 2.13
C GLN A 159 -8.38 -24.87 3.45
N PRO A 160 -8.87 -26.11 3.53
CA PRO A 160 -9.42 -26.65 4.76
C PRO A 160 -8.36 -26.53 5.85
N HIS A 161 -8.73 -25.85 6.92
CA HIS A 161 -7.84 -25.58 8.06
C HIS A 161 -7.12 -26.87 8.43
N PRO A 162 -5.76 -26.94 8.43
CA PRO A 162 -5.04 -28.20 8.68
C PRO A 162 -5.48 -28.89 9.97
N VAL A 163 -5.93 -28.12 10.95
CA VAL A 163 -6.44 -28.60 12.24
C VAL A 163 -7.82 -29.26 12.10
N LEU A 164 -8.73 -28.72 11.26
CA LEU A 164 -10.05 -29.34 11.02
C LEU A 164 -9.88 -30.64 10.27
N SER A 165 -9.03 -30.70 9.27
CA SER A 165 -8.69 -31.92 8.53
C SER A 165 -8.02 -32.98 9.43
N GLN A 166 -7.22 -32.58 10.41
CA GLN A 166 -6.63 -33.49 11.40
C GLN A 166 -7.67 -33.98 12.43
N MET A 167 -8.58 -33.10 12.87
CA MET A 167 -9.68 -33.49 13.76
C MET A 167 -10.64 -34.47 13.09
N GLU A 168 -11.01 -34.24 11.83
CA GLU A 168 -11.83 -35.19 11.06
C GLU A 168 -11.14 -36.56 10.91
N LYS A 169 -9.84 -36.58 10.63
CA LYS A 169 -9.05 -37.83 10.58
C LYS A 169 -8.98 -38.54 11.92
N LEU A 170 -8.85 -37.81 13.02
CA LEU A 170 -8.87 -38.34 14.36
C LEU A 170 -10.25 -38.90 14.74
N GLN A 171 -11.33 -38.15 14.42
CA GLN A 171 -12.69 -38.64 14.62
C GLN A 171 -13.01 -39.89 13.80
N ALA A 172 -12.54 -39.97 12.55
CA ALA A 172 -12.69 -41.13 11.70
C ALA A 172 -11.88 -42.37 12.22
N ALA A 173 -10.73 -42.10 12.86
CA ALA A 173 -9.86 -43.17 13.41
C ALA A 173 -10.34 -43.71 14.77
N PHE A 174 -11.00 -42.85 15.57
CA PHE A 174 -11.40 -43.23 16.96
C PHE A 174 -12.95 -43.29 17.14
N GLY A 175 -13.73 -43.01 16.13
CA GLY A 175 -15.18 -43.09 16.14
C GLY A 175 -15.67 -44.51 15.81
N ARG A 176 -15.51 -45.44 16.74
CA ARG A 176 -16.16 -46.74 16.73
C ARG A 176 -16.87 -46.98 18.03
#